data_090ad6d715a1c553032a323de5bad8ed
#
_entry.id   090ad6d715a1c553032a323de5bad8ed
#
_cell.length_a   1.000
_cell.length_b   1.000
_cell.length_c   1.000
_cell.angle_alpha   90.00
_cell.angle_beta   90.00
_cell.angle_gamma   90.00
#
_symmetry.space_group_name_H-M   'P 1'
#
loop_
_entity.id
_entity.type
_entity.pdbx_description
1 polymer ?
#
loop_
_entity_poly.entity_id
_entity_poly.type
_entity_poly.pdbx_seq_one_letter_code
_entity_poly.pdbx_strand_id
1 'polypeptide(L)'
;MIEVAAVVFRNSFGHVLTVRKESSTKFQLPGGKLEVGETPVQAAAREVAEEIGVNVRLPELSLLGTFDAPAANEPGETVRGRIFTYPRPVLARAAAEIAEIAWVDPTNPDRELAHLLRDEVFPALRP
;
A
#
# COMPACT_ATOMS: atom_id res chain seq x y z
N MET A 1 0.64 18.66 -1.45
CA MET A 1 1.01 17.38 -0.77
C MET A 1 -0.22 16.52 -0.61
N ILE A 2 -0.15 15.32 -1.14
CA ILE A 2 -1.23 14.33 -1.02
C ILE A 2 -0.89 13.40 0.13
N GLU A 3 -1.78 13.27 1.11
CA GLU A 3 -1.57 12.37 2.25
C GLU A 3 -2.34 11.07 2.06
N VAL A 4 -1.62 9.96 2.16
CA VAL A 4 -2.18 8.62 2.01
C VAL A 4 -1.77 7.73 3.18
N ALA A 5 -2.52 6.65 3.38
CA ALA A 5 -2.18 5.59 4.32
C ALA A 5 -2.32 4.25 3.61
N ALA A 6 -1.39 3.35 3.85
CA ALA A 6 -1.33 2.07 3.16
C ALA A 6 -0.77 0.99 4.07
N VAL A 7 -0.94 -0.27 3.66
CA VAL A 7 -0.58 -1.42 4.48
C VAL A 7 0.32 -2.39 3.71
N VAL A 8 1.37 -2.85 4.38
CA VAL A 8 2.25 -3.93 3.90
C VAL A 8 1.71 -5.25 4.45
N PHE A 9 1.26 -6.12 3.56
CA PHE A 9 0.92 -7.51 3.88
C PHE A 9 2.00 -8.40 3.26
N ARG A 10 2.45 -9.41 3.98
CA ARG A 10 3.46 -10.33 3.50
C ARG A 10 2.93 -11.76 3.53
N ASN A 11 3.35 -12.57 2.56
CA ASN A 11 3.06 -14.00 2.56
C ASN A 11 4.22 -14.79 3.17
N SER A 12 4.12 -16.12 3.18
CA SER A 12 5.13 -17.01 3.76
C SER A 12 6.48 -16.95 3.03
N PHE A 13 6.51 -16.46 1.80
CA PHE A 13 7.75 -16.25 1.05
C PHE A 13 8.37 -14.88 1.32
N GLY A 14 7.72 -14.04 2.13
CA GLY A 14 8.16 -12.66 2.38
C GLY A 14 7.81 -11.70 1.25
N HIS A 15 7.05 -12.13 0.26
CA HIS A 15 6.58 -11.25 -0.81
C HIS A 15 5.50 -10.31 -0.29
N VAL A 16 5.42 -9.13 -0.88
CA VAL A 16 4.52 -8.06 -0.47
C VAL A 16 3.33 -7.98 -1.41
N LEU A 17 2.14 -7.85 -0.85
CA LEU A 17 0.92 -7.68 -1.62
C LEU A 17 0.88 -6.29 -2.24
N THR A 18 0.72 -6.25 -3.56
CA THR A 18 0.58 -5.01 -4.32
C THR A 18 -0.68 -5.03 -5.15
N VAL A 19 -1.17 -3.85 -5.49
CA VAL A 19 -2.38 -3.68 -6.30
C VAL A 19 -2.09 -2.72 -7.45
N ARG A 20 -2.79 -2.91 -8.57
CA ARG A 20 -2.76 -1.99 -9.71
C ARG A 20 -4.19 -1.53 -9.97
N LYS A 21 -4.38 -0.21 -10.02
CA LYS A 21 -5.66 0.38 -10.37
C LYS A 21 -5.92 0.25 -11.88
N GLU A 22 -7.18 0.19 -12.27
CA GLU A 22 -7.56 0.09 -13.70
C GLU A 22 -7.00 1.23 -14.53
N SER A 23 -6.85 2.41 -13.96
CA SER A 23 -6.35 3.60 -14.65
C SER A 23 -4.82 3.73 -14.63
N SER A 24 -4.10 2.75 -14.09
CA SER A 24 -2.65 2.85 -13.90
C SER A 24 -1.93 1.62 -14.44
N THR A 25 -0.65 1.80 -14.81
CA THR A 25 0.27 0.69 -15.12
C THR A 25 1.12 0.30 -13.92
N LYS A 26 1.11 1.09 -12.85
CA LYS A 26 2.03 0.92 -11.72
C LYS A 26 1.36 0.18 -10.58
N PHE A 27 2.11 -0.74 -9.98
CA PHE A 27 1.70 -1.44 -8.77
C PHE A 27 2.10 -0.64 -7.54
N GLN A 28 1.23 -0.63 -6.55
CA GLN A 28 1.40 0.10 -5.30
C GLN A 28 0.84 -0.71 -4.14
N LEU A 29 1.09 -0.25 -2.91
CA LEU A 29 0.47 -0.88 -1.74
C LEU A 29 -1.04 -0.60 -1.73
N PRO A 30 -1.83 -1.53 -1.19
CA PRO A 30 -3.24 -1.24 -0.95
C PRO A 30 -3.36 -0.11 0.09
N GLY A 31 -4.16 0.89 -0.23
CA GLY A 31 -4.32 2.09 0.57
C GLY A 31 -4.88 3.23 -0.24
N GLY A 32 -4.94 4.41 0.33
CA GLY A 32 -5.44 5.58 -0.37
C GLY A 32 -5.44 6.84 0.47
N LYS A 33 -6.09 7.86 -0.06
CA LYS A 33 -6.12 9.19 0.55
C LYS A 33 -6.92 9.21 1.85
N LEU A 34 -6.44 9.99 2.82
CA LEU A 34 -7.18 10.25 4.04
C LEU A 34 -8.43 11.08 3.74
N GLU A 35 -9.54 10.73 4.37
CA GLU A 35 -10.74 11.54 4.36
C GLU A 35 -10.73 12.50 5.54
N VAL A 36 -11.54 13.57 5.44
CA VAL A 36 -11.64 14.58 6.51
C VAL A 36 -12.05 13.91 7.82
N GLY A 37 -11.31 14.19 8.88
CA GLY A 37 -11.57 13.64 10.21
C GLY A 37 -11.06 12.23 10.44
N GLU A 38 -10.45 11.63 9.44
CA GLU A 38 -9.92 10.26 9.51
C GLU A 38 -8.48 10.26 9.99
N THR A 39 -8.14 9.36 10.91
CA THR A 39 -6.74 9.13 11.25
C THR A 39 -6.08 8.27 10.18
N PRO A 40 -4.74 8.30 10.05
CA PRO A 40 -4.05 7.45 9.08
C PRO A 40 -4.38 5.95 9.24
N VAL A 41 -4.43 5.44 10.47
CA VAL A 41 -4.73 4.02 10.69
C VAL A 41 -6.17 3.67 10.28
N GLN A 42 -7.10 4.59 10.50
CA GLN A 42 -8.49 4.41 10.06
C GLN A 42 -8.59 4.41 8.53
N ALA A 43 -7.87 5.34 7.87
CA ALA A 43 -7.84 5.41 6.41
C ALA A 43 -7.25 4.13 5.82
N ALA A 44 -6.15 3.63 6.38
CA ALA A 44 -5.52 2.39 5.93
C ALA A 44 -6.50 1.22 6.02
N ALA A 45 -7.18 1.06 7.15
CA ALA A 45 -8.15 -0.02 7.35
C ALA A 45 -9.32 0.08 6.38
N ARG A 46 -9.86 1.28 6.17
CA ARG A 46 -10.97 1.50 5.24
C ARG A 46 -10.58 1.15 3.81
N GLU A 47 -9.43 1.66 3.37
CA GLU A 47 -8.97 1.44 1.99
C GLU A 47 -8.70 -0.03 1.69
N VAL A 48 -8.06 -0.77 2.59
CA VAL A 48 -7.81 -2.19 2.34
C VAL A 48 -9.11 -3.01 2.32
N ALA A 49 -10.09 -2.63 3.12
CA ALA A 49 -11.40 -3.28 3.06
C ALA A 49 -12.08 -3.03 1.71
N GLU A 50 -12.01 -1.81 1.19
CA GLU A 50 -12.61 -1.45 -0.10
C GLU A 50 -11.88 -2.10 -1.27
N GLU A 51 -10.54 -2.03 -1.29
CA GLU A 51 -9.73 -2.43 -2.44
C GLU A 51 -9.51 -3.93 -2.55
N ILE A 52 -9.32 -4.63 -1.44
CA ILE A 52 -8.94 -6.05 -1.45
C ILE A 52 -9.80 -6.94 -0.55
N GLY A 53 -10.84 -6.39 0.06
CA GLY A 53 -11.78 -7.17 0.87
C GLY A 53 -11.20 -7.70 2.18
N VAL A 54 -10.16 -7.08 2.71
CA VAL A 54 -9.51 -7.51 3.94
C VAL A 54 -9.96 -6.63 5.09
N ASN A 55 -10.42 -7.25 6.18
CA ASN A 55 -10.80 -6.55 7.40
C ASN A 55 -9.69 -6.68 8.43
N VAL A 56 -8.88 -5.63 8.55
CA VAL A 56 -7.77 -5.60 9.52
C VAL A 56 -8.27 -5.12 10.88
N ARG A 57 -7.57 -5.53 11.93
CA ARG A 57 -7.81 -5.05 13.28
C ARG A 57 -6.88 -3.88 13.54
N LEU A 58 -7.44 -2.68 13.81
CA LEU A 58 -6.64 -1.47 13.95
C LEU A 58 -5.49 -1.59 14.97
N PRO A 59 -5.71 -2.19 16.16
CA PRO A 59 -4.61 -2.34 17.14
C PRO A 59 -3.44 -3.20 16.65
N GLU A 60 -3.63 -4.00 15.61
CA GLU A 60 -2.59 -4.87 15.06
C GLU A 60 -1.79 -4.20 13.94
N LEU A 61 -2.23 -3.03 13.48
CA LEU A 61 -1.46 -2.25 12.50
C LEU A 61 -0.35 -1.50 13.22
N SER A 62 0.89 -1.68 12.74
CA SER A 62 2.07 -1.02 13.30
C SER A 62 2.67 -0.08 12.26
N LEU A 63 2.98 1.14 12.66
CA LEU A 63 3.58 2.11 11.73
C LEU A 63 5.00 1.69 11.37
N LEU A 64 5.24 1.43 10.08
CA LEU A 64 6.58 1.21 9.53
C LEU A 64 7.33 2.53 9.43
N GLY A 65 6.67 3.55 8.95
CA GLY A 65 7.26 4.88 8.77
C GLY A 65 6.36 5.80 7.96
N THR A 66 6.84 7.03 7.83
CA THR A 66 6.23 8.07 6.99
C THR A 66 7.23 8.44 5.92
N PHE A 67 6.80 8.36 4.65
CA PHE A 67 7.69 8.51 3.49
C PHE A 67 7.08 9.48 2.49
N ASP A 68 7.94 10.27 1.83
CA ASP A 68 7.53 11.18 0.76
C ASP A 68 8.11 10.70 -0.57
N ALA A 69 7.32 10.82 -1.64
CA ALA A 69 7.74 10.46 -2.99
C ALA A 69 6.89 11.18 -4.04
N PRO A 70 7.35 11.24 -5.30
CA PRO A 70 6.47 11.72 -6.38
C PRO A 70 5.22 10.84 -6.49
N ALA A 71 4.07 11.46 -6.71
CA ALA A 71 2.81 10.72 -6.86
C ALA A 71 2.81 9.93 -8.17
N ALA A 72 2.29 8.70 -8.13
CA ALA A 72 2.32 7.79 -9.28
C ALA A 72 1.42 8.25 -10.43
N ASN A 73 0.25 8.81 -10.11
CA ASN A 73 -0.78 9.11 -11.09
C ASN A 73 -1.17 10.59 -11.14
N GLU A 74 -0.40 11.45 -10.49
CA GLU A 74 -0.71 12.88 -10.39
C GLU A 74 0.60 13.66 -10.63
N PRO A 75 0.92 13.95 -11.90
CA PRO A 75 2.19 14.59 -12.28
C PRO A 75 2.42 15.90 -11.52
N GLY A 76 3.64 16.09 -11.02
CA GLY A 76 4.01 17.29 -10.30
C GLY A 76 3.63 17.30 -8.83
N GLU A 77 2.88 16.30 -8.37
CA GLU A 77 2.47 16.21 -6.96
C GLU A 77 3.40 15.29 -6.16
N THR A 78 3.51 15.57 -4.86
CA THR A 78 4.22 14.74 -3.90
C THR A 78 3.20 14.02 -3.02
N VAL A 79 3.41 12.73 -2.80
CA VAL A 79 2.62 11.94 -1.87
C VAL A 79 3.40 11.75 -0.57
N ARG A 80 2.71 11.89 0.56
CA ARG A 80 3.23 11.50 1.88
C ARG A 80 2.43 10.31 2.37
N GLY A 81 3.11 9.18 2.52
CA GLY A 81 2.48 7.94 2.92
C GLY A 81 2.84 7.54 4.35
N ARG A 82 1.78 7.30 5.15
CA ARG A 82 1.95 6.62 6.42
C ARG A 82 1.72 5.15 6.17
N ILE A 83 2.78 4.38 6.34
CA ILE A 83 2.81 2.97 5.94
C ILE A 83 2.79 2.10 7.17
N PHE A 84 1.83 1.19 7.21
CA PHE A 84 1.65 0.26 8.32
C PHE A 84 2.01 -1.15 7.89
N THR A 85 2.45 -1.99 8.83
CA THR A 85 2.61 -3.43 8.64
C THR A 85 1.49 -4.16 9.37
N TYR A 86 1.14 -5.35 8.88
CA TYR A 86 0.12 -6.19 9.48
C TYR A 86 0.68 -7.60 9.70
N PRO A 87 0.54 -8.17 10.92
CA PRO A 87 1.26 -9.39 11.29
C PRO A 87 0.61 -10.70 10.82
N ARG A 88 -0.59 -10.64 10.26
CA ARG A 88 -1.35 -11.85 9.91
C ARG A 88 -1.38 -12.11 8.41
N PRO A 89 -1.45 -13.39 7.99
CA PRO A 89 -1.73 -13.69 6.58
C PRO A 89 -3.15 -13.24 6.23
N VAL A 90 -3.34 -12.86 4.96
CA VAL A 90 -4.64 -12.39 4.48
C VAL A 90 -5.01 -13.07 3.17
N LEU A 91 -6.30 -13.22 2.94
CA LEU A 91 -6.86 -13.62 1.65
C LEU A 91 -7.43 -12.37 1.00
N ALA A 92 -6.76 -11.93 -0.07
CA ALA A 92 -7.11 -10.70 -0.76
C ALA A 92 -7.70 -11.01 -2.13
N ARG A 93 -8.62 -10.16 -2.59
CA ARG A 93 -9.15 -10.22 -3.94
C ARG A 93 -9.40 -8.81 -4.44
N ALA A 94 -9.19 -8.59 -5.74
CA ALA A 94 -9.40 -7.29 -6.35
C ALA A 94 -10.86 -6.88 -6.25
N ALA A 95 -11.11 -5.66 -5.78
CA ALA A 95 -12.43 -5.06 -5.67
C ALA A 95 -12.34 -3.58 -6.02
N ALA A 96 -13.48 -2.89 -6.11
CA ALA A 96 -13.55 -1.48 -6.47
C ALA A 96 -12.77 -1.21 -7.77
N GLU A 97 -11.86 -0.26 -7.77
CA GLU A 97 -11.10 0.13 -8.96
C GLU A 97 -9.80 -0.68 -9.17
N ILE A 98 -9.60 -1.76 -8.40
CA ILE A 98 -8.39 -2.59 -8.52
C ILE A 98 -8.55 -3.57 -9.68
N ALA A 99 -7.65 -3.46 -10.66
CA ALA A 99 -7.64 -4.36 -11.81
C ALA A 99 -6.88 -5.65 -11.55
N GLU A 100 -5.85 -5.59 -10.69
CA GLU A 100 -4.93 -6.71 -10.53
C GLU A 100 -4.25 -6.67 -9.16
N ILE A 101 -4.03 -7.85 -8.58
CA ILE A 101 -3.22 -8.05 -7.37
C ILE A 101 -1.99 -8.84 -7.76
N ALA A 102 -0.83 -8.47 -7.22
CA ALA A 102 0.41 -9.22 -7.40
C ALA A 102 1.19 -9.26 -6.09
N TRP A 103 1.69 -10.45 -5.74
CA TRP A 103 2.63 -10.63 -4.64
C TRP A 103 4.03 -10.44 -5.22
N VAL A 104 4.79 -9.48 -4.69
CA VAL A 104 6.06 -9.04 -5.27
C VAL A 104 7.18 -9.22 -4.26
N ASP A 105 8.30 -9.82 -4.71
CA ASP A 105 9.50 -9.94 -3.90
C ASP A 105 10.13 -8.55 -3.75
N PRO A 106 10.21 -7.99 -2.52
CA PRO A 106 10.77 -6.65 -2.33
C PRO A 106 12.27 -6.55 -2.63
N THR A 107 12.97 -7.68 -2.71
CA THR A 107 14.40 -7.70 -3.04
C THR A 107 14.66 -7.87 -4.55
N ASN A 108 13.64 -8.31 -5.29
CA ASN A 108 13.75 -8.53 -6.74
C ASN A 108 12.39 -8.32 -7.40
N PRO A 109 11.89 -7.07 -7.45
CA PRO A 109 10.57 -6.79 -8.01
C PRO A 109 10.48 -7.12 -9.49
N ASP A 110 9.38 -7.75 -9.89
CA ASP A 110 9.10 -8.14 -11.27
C ASP A 110 7.92 -7.35 -11.86
N ARG A 111 7.56 -6.23 -11.25
CA ARG A 111 6.47 -5.36 -11.68
C ARG A 111 6.94 -3.91 -11.74
N GLU A 112 6.27 -3.11 -12.56
CA GLU A 112 6.47 -1.67 -12.55
C GLU A 112 5.82 -1.11 -11.27
N LEU A 113 6.61 -0.44 -10.45
CA LEU A 113 6.20 0.02 -9.13
C LEU A 113 6.05 1.53 -9.07
N ALA A 114 5.07 2.01 -8.29
CA ALA A 114 4.98 3.41 -7.91
C ALA A 114 6.22 3.82 -7.12
N HIS A 115 6.63 5.09 -7.26
CA HIS A 115 7.86 5.60 -6.63
C HIS A 115 7.91 5.35 -5.13
N LEU A 116 6.82 5.62 -4.42
CA LEU A 116 6.76 5.43 -2.97
C LEU A 116 7.13 4.00 -2.58
N LEU A 117 6.57 3.02 -3.27
CA LEU A 117 6.82 1.61 -2.98
C LEU A 117 8.25 1.21 -3.34
N ARG A 118 8.69 1.56 -4.54
CA ARG A 118 10.01 1.17 -5.06
C ARG A 118 11.16 1.81 -4.30
N ASP A 119 11.06 3.12 -4.06
CA ASP A 119 12.19 3.91 -3.60
C ASP A 119 12.25 4.08 -2.08
N GLU A 120 11.11 3.95 -1.40
CA GLU A 120 11.01 4.21 0.04
C GLU A 120 10.60 2.99 0.83
N VAL A 121 9.48 2.36 0.48
CA VAL A 121 8.92 1.27 1.30
C VAL A 121 9.74 -0.01 1.16
N PHE A 122 10.01 -0.46 -0.05
CA PHE A 122 10.78 -1.69 -0.26
C PHE A 122 12.18 -1.60 0.35
N PRO A 123 12.93 -0.50 0.20
CA PRO A 123 14.21 -0.36 0.93
C PRO A 123 14.06 -0.43 2.45
N ALA A 124 12.98 0.11 3.01
CA ALA A 124 12.71 0.06 4.45
C ALA A 124 12.39 -1.35 4.96
N LEU A 125 11.94 -2.24 4.09
CA LEU A 125 11.62 -3.63 4.44
C LEU A 125 12.83 -4.58 4.37
N ARG A 126 13.93 -4.13 3.80
CA ARG A 126 15.14 -4.95 3.69
C ARG A 126 15.82 -5.08 5.04
N PRO A 127 16.34 -6.27 5.37
CA PRO A 127 17.08 -6.47 6.62
C PRO A 127 18.42 -5.71 6.65
#